data_726eb8f8a83ddbe2c9eba1f9219b44c2
#
_entry.id   726eb8f8a83ddbe2c9eba1f9219b44c2
#
_cell.length_a   1.000
_cell.length_b   1.000
_cell.length_c   1.000
_cell.angle_alpha   90.00
_cell.angle_beta   90.00
_cell.angle_gamma   90.00
#
_symmetry.space_group_name_H-M   'P 1'
#
loop_
_entity.id
_entity.type
_entity.pdbx_description
1 polymer ?
#
loop_
_entity_poly.entity_id
_entity_poly.type
_entity_poly.pdbx_seq_one_letter_code
_entity_poly.pdbx_strand_id
1 'polypeptide(L)'
;MDNVVIIKIEGIEYEFKLKSSSILYLEKKLGKNIFEAFQNPDFTVMVNLFYACASQSCKDKYHNEADLFDALLEEYGMQELAEKYLAEIVQKSGLVQKEKADIIPMTPSSEASKKTWNK
;
A
#
# COMPACT_ATOMS: atom_id res chain seq x y z
N MET A 1 -1.55 -4.13 18.65
CA MET A 1 -2.07 -4.35 17.58
C MET A 1 -1.19 -4.25 16.47
N ASP A 2 -1.13 -5.18 15.70
CA ASP A 2 -0.27 -5.22 14.62
C ASP A 2 -0.75 -4.49 13.45
N ASN A 3 0.05 -3.60 12.91
CA ASN A 3 -0.24 -2.94 11.66
C ASN A 3 0.69 -3.42 10.56
N VAL A 4 1.25 -4.60 10.75
CA VAL A 4 2.20 -5.14 9.78
C VAL A 4 1.55 -6.22 8.95
N VAL A 5 2.06 -6.38 7.75
CA VAL A 5 1.68 -7.47 6.86
C VAL A 5 2.91 -8.36 6.71
N ILE A 6 2.72 -9.65 6.90
CA ILE A 6 3.82 -10.60 6.75
C ILE A 6 3.77 -11.17 5.35
N ILE A 7 4.86 -11.03 4.62
CA ILE A 7 4.96 -11.58 3.27
C ILE A 7 6.17 -12.50 3.23
N LYS A 8 5.94 -13.73 2.80
CA LYS A 8 7.02 -14.71 2.72
C LYS A 8 7.67 -14.63 1.35
N ILE A 9 8.97 -14.48 1.33
CA ILE A 9 9.73 -14.41 0.09
C ILE A 9 10.88 -15.38 0.19
N GLU A 10 10.93 -16.32 -0.73
CA GLU A 10 12.01 -17.33 -0.75
C GLU A 10 12.17 -18.01 0.60
N GLY A 11 11.05 -18.36 1.20
CA GLY A 11 11.05 -19.10 2.46
C GLY A 11 11.23 -18.29 3.72
N ILE A 12 11.43 -17.00 3.61
CA ILE A 12 11.66 -16.14 4.76
C ILE A 12 10.52 -15.13 4.89
N GLU A 13 10.00 -14.98 6.11
CA GLU A 13 8.92 -14.05 6.36
C GLU A 13 9.48 -12.68 6.67
N TYR A 14 8.97 -11.66 5.98
CA TYR A 14 9.37 -10.27 6.20
C TYR A 14 8.17 -9.44 6.57
N GLU A 15 8.39 -8.41 7.38
CA GLU A 15 7.33 -7.50 7.78
C GLU A 15 7.28 -6.31 6.82
N PHE A 16 6.06 -5.94 6.45
CA PHE A 16 5.82 -4.78 5.61
C PHE A 16 4.83 -3.87 6.33
N LYS A 17 5.18 -2.61 6.42
CA LYS A 17 4.34 -1.64 7.13
C LYS A 17 4.43 -0.28 6.48
N LEU A 18 3.28 0.34 6.24
CA LEU A 18 3.24 1.67 5.66
C LEU A 18 3.26 2.68 6.79
N LYS A 19 4.45 3.19 7.09
CA LYS A 19 4.65 4.16 8.16
C LYS A 19 4.72 5.56 7.57
N SER A 20 4.73 6.56 8.46
CA SER A 20 4.88 7.94 7.99
C SER A 20 6.15 8.13 7.17
N SER A 21 7.24 7.50 7.60
CA SER A 21 8.48 7.59 6.84
C SER A 21 8.35 6.94 5.48
N SER A 22 7.57 5.86 5.39
CA SER A 22 7.32 5.22 4.10
C SER A 22 6.55 6.14 3.17
N ILE A 23 5.55 6.80 3.73
CA ILE A 23 4.72 7.72 2.95
C ILE A 23 5.55 8.89 2.44
N LEU A 24 6.36 9.47 3.31
CA LEU A 24 7.21 10.58 2.91
C LEU A 24 8.19 10.17 1.81
N TYR A 25 8.76 8.98 1.95
CA TYR A 25 9.65 8.46 0.94
C TYR A 25 8.92 8.33 -0.41
N LEU A 26 7.71 7.76 -0.35
CA LEU A 26 6.94 7.54 -1.57
C LEU A 26 6.56 8.84 -2.26
N GLU A 27 6.11 9.82 -1.49
CA GLU A 27 5.70 11.08 -2.09
C GLU A 27 6.88 11.77 -2.77
N LYS A 28 8.03 11.71 -2.12
CA LYS A 28 9.22 12.30 -2.70
C LYS A 28 9.66 11.56 -3.95
N LYS A 29 9.63 10.24 -3.90
CA LYS A 29 10.08 9.41 -5.01
C LYS A 29 9.15 9.54 -6.21
N LEU A 30 7.85 9.59 -5.96
CA LEU A 30 6.87 9.60 -7.03
C LEU A 30 6.52 10.99 -7.53
N GLY A 31 6.79 12.02 -6.74
CA GLY A 31 6.46 13.38 -7.12
C GLY A 31 4.97 13.69 -7.07
N LYS A 32 4.23 12.95 -6.25
CA LYS A 32 2.79 13.18 -6.09
C LYS A 32 2.39 12.76 -4.69
N ASN A 33 1.23 13.23 -4.22
CA ASN A 33 0.84 12.86 -2.87
C ASN A 33 0.32 11.43 -2.83
N ILE A 34 0.28 10.88 -1.61
CA ILE A 34 -0.01 9.46 -1.44
C ILE A 34 -1.44 9.09 -1.87
N PHE A 35 -2.40 9.98 -1.67
CA PHE A 35 -3.77 9.69 -2.04
C PHE A 35 -3.91 9.63 -3.56
N GLU A 36 -3.23 10.54 -4.24
CA GLU A 36 -3.19 10.56 -5.68
C GLU A 36 -2.57 9.28 -6.23
N ALA A 37 -1.49 8.85 -5.60
CA ALA A 37 -0.80 7.63 -6.02
C ALA A 37 -1.71 6.41 -5.88
N PHE A 38 -2.49 6.37 -4.79
CA PHE A 38 -3.32 5.21 -4.52
C PHE A 38 -4.62 5.19 -5.32
N GLN A 39 -5.01 6.31 -5.90
CA GLN A 39 -6.20 6.31 -6.74
C GLN A 39 -5.98 5.53 -8.02
N ASN A 40 -4.77 5.58 -8.52
CA ASN A 40 -4.45 4.93 -9.76
C ASN A 40 -3.08 4.29 -9.66
N PRO A 41 -2.96 3.24 -8.87
CA PRO A 41 -1.63 2.66 -8.61
C PRO A 41 -1.11 1.96 -9.85
N ASP A 42 -0.08 2.53 -10.43
CA ASP A 42 0.57 1.92 -11.57
C ASP A 42 1.76 1.09 -11.11
N PHE A 43 2.50 0.56 -12.05
CA PHE A 43 3.62 -0.32 -11.75
C PHE A 43 4.67 0.40 -10.89
N THR A 44 4.96 1.64 -11.24
CA THR A 44 5.95 2.41 -10.49
C THR A 44 5.53 2.62 -9.04
N VAL A 45 4.25 2.89 -8.82
CA VAL A 45 3.73 3.05 -7.47
C VAL A 45 3.91 1.76 -6.69
N MET A 46 3.56 0.62 -7.28
CA MET A 46 3.64 -0.65 -6.58
C MET A 46 5.07 -1.02 -6.23
N VAL A 47 5.98 -0.86 -7.17
CA VAL A 47 7.38 -1.20 -6.94
C VAL A 47 7.93 -0.39 -5.76
N ASN A 48 7.67 0.89 -5.77
CA ASN A 48 8.19 1.76 -4.72
C ASN A 48 7.47 1.58 -3.40
N LEU A 49 6.18 1.25 -3.45
CA LEU A 49 5.42 1.03 -2.23
C LEU A 49 5.94 -0.17 -1.45
N PHE A 50 6.13 -1.28 -2.13
CA PHE A 50 6.60 -2.47 -1.43
C PHE A 50 7.98 -2.25 -0.83
N TYR A 51 8.85 -1.57 -1.56
CA TYR A 51 10.17 -1.29 -1.02
C TYR A 51 10.10 -0.34 0.18
N ALA A 52 9.29 0.71 0.08
CA ALA A 52 9.17 1.68 1.16
C ALA A 52 8.62 1.08 2.44
N CYS A 53 7.78 0.05 2.30
CA CYS A 53 7.15 -0.59 3.45
C CYS A 53 7.98 -1.73 4.02
N ALA A 54 8.98 -2.19 3.30
CA ALA A 54 9.75 -3.37 3.70
C ALA A 54 10.56 -3.11 4.97
N SER A 55 10.71 -4.15 5.75
CA SER A 55 11.55 -4.08 6.94
C SER A 55 13.01 -3.94 6.55
N GLN A 56 13.82 -3.55 7.53
CA GLN A 56 15.24 -3.39 7.26
C GLN A 56 15.90 -4.70 6.81
N SER A 57 15.49 -5.81 7.42
CA SER A 57 16.08 -7.10 7.04
C SER A 57 15.74 -7.43 5.59
N CYS A 58 14.56 -7.06 5.13
CA CYS A 58 14.18 -7.26 3.75
C CYS A 58 15.03 -6.39 2.83
N LYS A 59 15.25 -5.14 3.21
CA LYS A 59 16.06 -4.23 2.43
C LYS A 59 17.52 -4.64 2.40
N ASP A 60 17.97 -5.31 3.47
CA ASP A 60 19.33 -5.83 3.49
C ASP A 60 19.53 -6.96 2.48
N LYS A 61 18.47 -7.73 2.27
CA LYS A 61 18.53 -8.84 1.32
C LYS A 61 18.33 -8.36 -0.12
N TYR A 62 17.37 -7.46 -0.32
CA TYR A 62 17.05 -6.96 -1.66
C TYR A 62 17.43 -5.49 -1.70
N HIS A 63 18.51 -5.18 -2.39
CA HIS A 63 19.18 -3.89 -2.25
C HIS A 63 18.50 -2.73 -2.94
N ASN A 64 17.52 -2.98 -3.80
CA ASN A 64 16.80 -1.89 -4.45
C ASN A 64 15.37 -2.32 -4.74
N GLU A 65 14.59 -1.36 -5.18
CA GLU A 65 13.16 -1.58 -5.42
C GLU A 65 12.89 -2.67 -6.43
N ALA A 66 13.67 -2.65 -7.51
CA ALA A 66 13.45 -3.60 -8.59
C ALA A 66 13.76 -5.03 -8.15
N ASP A 67 14.84 -5.21 -7.41
CA ASP A 67 15.22 -6.54 -6.94
C ASP A 67 14.15 -7.13 -6.03
N LEU A 68 13.64 -6.32 -5.12
CA LEU A 68 12.60 -6.79 -4.22
C LEU A 68 11.34 -7.13 -4.99
N PHE A 69 10.94 -6.25 -5.91
CA PHE A 69 9.70 -6.49 -6.64
C PHE A 69 9.81 -7.70 -7.57
N ASP A 70 10.99 -7.93 -8.14
CA ASP A 70 11.19 -9.13 -8.95
C ASP A 70 10.97 -10.39 -8.14
N ALA A 71 11.47 -10.41 -6.91
CA ALA A 71 11.28 -11.57 -6.04
C ALA A 71 9.81 -11.75 -5.70
N LEU A 72 9.11 -10.65 -5.45
CA LEU A 72 7.69 -10.72 -5.15
C LEU A 72 6.88 -11.21 -6.36
N LEU A 73 7.22 -10.72 -7.54
CA LEU A 73 6.53 -11.15 -8.75
C LEU A 73 6.71 -12.64 -9.01
N GLU A 74 7.91 -13.13 -8.79
CA GLU A 74 8.17 -14.55 -8.98
C GLU A 74 7.36 -15.41 -8.03
N GLU A 75 7.23 -14.93 -6.80
CA GLU A 75 6.57 -15.71 -5.77
C GLU A 75 5.05 -15.67 -5.88
N TYR A 76 4.49 -14.51 -6.17
CA TYR A 76 3.05 -14.29 -6.06
C TYR A 76 2.35 -13.89 -7.36
N GLY A 77 3.05 -13.21 -8.25
CA GLY A 77 2.42 -12.67 -9.43
C GLY A 77 1.79 -11.31 -9.19
N MET A 78 1.58 -10.60 -10.27
CA MET A 78 1.11 -9.21 -10.21
C MET A 78 -0.26 -9.07 -9.58
N GLN A 79 -1.17 -9.96 -9.95
CA GLN A 79 -2.55 -9.84 -9.49
C GLN A 79 -2.65 -10.02 -7.98
N GLU A 80 -1.99 -11.01 -7.44
CA GLU A 80 -2.04 -11.26 -6.01
C GLU A 80 -1.38 -10.13 -5.25
N LEU A 81 -0.28 -9.60 -5.76
CA LEU A 81 0.37 -8.47 -5.12
C LEU A 81 -0.56 -7.26 -5.07
N ALA A 82 -1.24 -6.99 -6.16
CA ALA A 82 -2.12 -5.83 -6.21
C ALA A 82 -3.39 -6.01 -5.39
N GLU A 83 -4.02 -7.16 -5.52
CA GLU A 83 -5.35 -7.34 -4.93
C GLU A 83 -5.30 -7.76 -3.47
N LYS A 84 -4.27 -8.45 -3.07
CA LYS A 84 -4.18 -8.92 -1.70
C LYS A 84 -3.21 -8.11 -0.86
N TYR A 85 -1.95 -8.10 -1.24
CA TYR A 85 -0.92 -7.52 -0.37
C TYR A 85 -0.92 -6.02 -0.35
N LEU A 86 -1.07 -5.39 -1.51
CA LEU A 86 -1.15 -3.94 -1.56
C LEU A 86 -2.35 -3.44 -0.75
N ALA A 87 -3.49 -4.06 -0.96
CA ALA A 87 -4.71 -3.68 -0.25
C ALA A 87 -4.54 -3.85 1.25
N GLU A 88 -3.91 -4.95 1.66
CA GLU A 88 -3.71 -5.23 3.07
C GLU A 88 -2.80 -4.20 3.73
N ILE A 89 -1.71 -3.87 3.06
CA ILE A 89 -0.77 -2.88 3.58
C ILE A 89 -1.45 -1.54 3.79
N VAL A 90 -2.22 -1.10 2.80
CA VAL A 90 -2.90 0.18 2.88
C VAL A 90 -3.96 0.18 3.98
N GLN A 91 -4.72 -0.90 4.09
CA GLN A 91 -5.74 -0.99 5.12
C GLN A 91 -5.17 -1.00 6.52
N LYS A 92 -4.11 -1.74 6.74
CA LYS A 92 -3.53 -1.84 8.08
C LYS A 92 -2.78 -0.58 8.48
N SER A 93 -2.46 0.27 7.51
CA SER A 93 -1.75 1.51 7.80
C SER A 93 -2.60 2.53 8.52
N GLY A 94 -3.92 2.41 8.39
CA GLY A 94 -4.82 3.42 8.93
C GLY A 94 -4.96 4.64 8.03
N LEU A 95 -4.30 4.63 6.88
CA LEU A 95 -4.38 5.74 5.97
C LEU A 95 -5.78 5.88 5.40
N VAL A 96 -6.43 4.74 5.15
CA VAL A 96 -7.78 4.68 4.65
C VAL A 96 -8.67 4.24 5.79
N GLN A 97 -9.82 4.94 5.98
CA GLN A 97 -10.71 4.54 7.05
C GLN A 97 -11.31 3.21 6.79
N LYS A 98 -11.32 2.35 7.79
CA LYS A 98 -11.85 1.08 7.60
C LYS A 98 -13.25 1.15 7.68
N GLU A 99 -13.81 0.56 7.44
CA GLU A 99 -15.06 0.45 7.47
C GLU A 99 -15.88 1.28 8.02
N LYS A 100 -15.72 1.92 8.37
CA LYS A 100 -16.51 2.71 8.76
C LYS A 100 -16.89 3.23 7.70
N ALA A 101 -16.40 2.98 6.95
CA ALA A 101 -16.60 3.37 5.94
C ALA A 101 -17.70 3.28 5.43
N ASP A 102 -18.15 3.28 5.62
CA ASP A 102 -19.08 3.17 5.21
C ASP A 102 -19.58 4.31 5.16
N ILE A 103 -19.61 4.95 5.35
CA ILE A 103 -19.90 5.88 5.30
C ILE A 103 -19.46 6.80 4.67
N ILE A 104 -19.39 7.30 4.34
CA ILE A 104 -18.98 7.98 3.74
C ILE A 104 -18.63 8.64 3.10
N PRO A 105 -18.68 9.12 2.95
CA PRO A 105 -18.16 9.68 2.32
C PRO A 105 -17.79 10.54 1.75
N MET A 106 -17.80 10.99 1.83
CA MET A 106 -17.37 11.53 1.37
C MET A 106 -17.49 12.01 0.61
N THR A 107 -17.69 12.21 0.76
CA THR A 107 -17.80 12.43 0.19
C THR A 107 -18.10 12.90 -0.27
N PRO A 108 -18.37 13.29 0.01
CA PRO A 108 -18.80 13.38 -0.32
C PRO A 108 -19.17 13.58 -0.95
N SER A 109 -19.49 13.86 -0.66
CA SER A 109 -19.96 13.42 -1.09
C SER A 109 -20.50 13.23 -1.48
N SER A 110 -20.75 13.59 -1.30
CA SER A 110 -21.40 12.88 -1.54
C SER A 110 -21.97 12.68 -1.46
N GLU A 111 -22.17 12.99 -1.13
CA GLU A 111 -22.89 12.35 -1.01
C GLU A 111 -23.17 12.35 -0.94
N ALA A 112 -23.19 12.95 -0.55
CA ALA A 112 -23.62 12.46 -0.53
C ALA A 112 -23.96 12.50 -0.80
N SER A 113 -24.00 12.96 -0.46
CA SER A 113 -24.47 12.40 -0.77
C SER A 113 -25.13 12.29 -0.98
N LYS A 114 -25.39 12.63 -0.86
CA LYS A 114 -26.15 12.15 -1.01
C LYS A 114 -26.64 12.14 -0.91
N LYS A 115 -26.63 12.47 -0.57
CA LYS A 115 -27.20 12.11 -0.52
C LYS A 115 -27.51 12.35 -0.54
N THR A 116 -27.31 12.81 -0.21
CA THR A 116 -27.66 12.53 -0.36
C THR A 116 -28.00 12.79 -0.55
N TRP A 117 -28.24 13.23 -0.20
CA TRP A 117 -28.60 12.94 -0.36
C TRP A 117 -29.04 13.09 -0.65
N ASN A 118 -29.00 13.40 -0.49
CA ASN A 118 -29.40 13.00 -0.78
C ASN A 118 -29.80 13.17 -1.04
N LYS A 119 -29.93 13.48 -0.84
CA LYS A 119 -30.27 13.33 -1.07
C LYS A 119 -30.68 13.32 -1.26
#